data_7c118bdafeba87d74a578e5a6f2a52aa
#
_entry.id   7c118bdafeba87d74a578e5a6f2a52aa
#
_cell.length_a   1.000
_cell.length_b   1.000
_cell.length_c   1.000
_cell.angle_alpha   90.00
_cell.angle_beta   90.00
_cell.angle_gamma   90.00
#
_symmetry.space_group_name_H-M   'P 1'
#
loop_
_entity.id
_entity.type
_entity.pdbx_description
1 polymer ?
#
loop_
_entity_poly.entity_id
_entity_poly.type
_entity_poly.pdbx_seq_one_letter_code
_entity_poly.pdbx_strand_id
1 'polypeptide(L)'
;MACWLAAAYSLGMKDGALVLVDCLGFRGIWNRVNPQQLIDRLKSIETEAAARVVPRYSSSMLSFGPIRFHLRLLSDTVVLSIQYEPDAYADGAVPDERQKNLLVSVACESAAVLAYLFVDSETPLPLRGCVSFGGHLCDGNFLIGPAVDQAAEYMNEPEGAFIWVLPGVAERHKTFRARSLAIMEAPDDLIVAAQRMAAERGADVAEELLKHTEAGSELFVEALRLTYAQILAAPTIIDNYPMPIKRGSVIDAAVINPFMAARNEEDRKRIMNRYDEFLKGDRIDIWMKRQNTLKFLALAEKAAAEFRQSLGSGERPQNGPK
;
A
#
# COMPACT_ATOMS: atom_id res chain seq x y z
N MET A 1 9.16 22.75 14.93
CA MET A 1 8.28 21.87 14.16
C MET A 1 6.98 22.53 13.70
N ALA A 2 6.18 23.15 14.56
CA ALA A 2 4.91 23.80 14.15
C ALA A 2 5.04 24.89 13.08
N CYS A 3 6.13 25.67 13.08
CA CYS A 3 6.36 26.75 12.13
C CYS A 3 6.62 26.27 10.70
N TRP A 4 7.25 25.10 10.53
CA TRP A 4 7.49 24.48 9.20
C TRP A 4 6.22 23.86 8.61
N LEU A 5 5.35 23.29 9.44
CA LEU A 5 4.06 22.75 9.01
C LEU A 5 3.15 23.87 8.47
N ALA A 6 3.06 25.00 9.16
CA ALA A 6 2.27 26.14 8.70
C ALA A 6 2.78 26.72 7.37
N ALA A 7 4.10 26.76 7.16
CA ALA A 7 4.70 27.21 5.90
C ALA A 7 4.42 26.25 4.74
N ALA A 8 4.44 24.93 4.99
CA ALA A 8 4.18 23.91 3.97
C ALA A 8 2.74 24.01 3.41
N TYR A 9 1.74 24.23 4.28
CA TYR A 9 0.35 24.43 3.84
C TYR A 9 0.14 25.73 3.05
N SER A 10 0.90 26.79 3.35
CA SER A 10 0.85 28.03 2.56
C SER A 10 1.39 27.88 1.13
N LEU A 11 2.18 26.83 0.88
CA LEU A 11 2.76 26.51 -0.44
C LEU A 11 1.92 25.52 -1.25
N GLY A 12 0.68 25.22 -0.83
CA GLY A 12 -0.20 24.28 -1.54
C GLY A 12 0.15 22.80 -1.35
N MET A 13 1.07 22.47 -0.43
CA MET A 13 1.37 21.08 -0.08
C MET A 13 0.20 20.44 0.66
N LYS A 14 -0.10 19.19 0.34
CA LYS A 14 -1.18 18.42 0.97
C LYS A 14 -0.62 17.17 1.63
N ASP A 15 -1.22 16.80 2.77
CA ASP A 15 -0.93 15.52 3.39
C ASP A 15 -1.31 14.37 2.46
N GLY A 16 -0.42 13.39 2.38
CA GLY A 16 -0.62 12.20 1.57
C GLY A 16 0.36 11.11 1.92
N ALA A 17 0.13 9.92 1.39
CA ALA A 17 1.05 8.81 1.48
C ALA A 17 1.92 8.74 0.22
N LEU A 18 3.18 8.37 0.41
CA LEU A 18 4.17 8.28 -0.65
C LEU A 18 4.87 6.91 -0.59
N VAL A 19 4.93 6.22 -1.72
CA VAL A 19 5.78 5.05 -1.92
C VAL A 19 6.95 5.50 -2.79
N LEU A 20 8.16 5.39 -2.26
CA LEU A 20 9.39 5.70 -2.99
C LEU A 20 10.28 4.46 -3.00
N VAL A 21 10.50 3.89 -4.19
CA VAL A 21 11.21 2.62 -4.35
C VAL A 21 12.19 2.68 -5.52
N ASP A 22 13.24 1.89 -5.41
CA ASP A 22 14.31 1.70 -6.38
C ASP A 22 14.22 0.29 -6.99
N CYS A 23 14.36 0.18 -8.31
CA CYS A 23 14.39 -1.09 -9.01
C CYS A 23 15.78 -1.71 -8.92
N LEU A 24 15.91 -2.77 -8.15
CA LEU A 24 17.19 -3.48 -8.04
C LEU A 24 17.59 -4.07 -9.41
N GLY A 25 18.88 -3.95 -9.74
CA GLY A 25 19.44 -4.50 -10.98
C GLY A 25 19.02 -3.77 -12.26
N PHE A 26 18.45 -2.59 -12.15
CA PHE A 26 18.10 -1.76 -13.30
C PHE A 26 19.32 -1.30 -14.10
N ARG A 27 20.44 -1.07 -13.42
CA ARG A 27 21.69 -0.65 -14.08
C ARG A 27 22.11 -1.66 -15.14
N GLY A 28 22.22 -1.21 -16.38
CA GLY A 28 22.60 -2.04 -17.53
C GLY A 28 21.50 -2.95 -18.05
N ILE A 29 20.24 -2.74 -17.65
CA ILE A 29 19.08 -3.54 -18.08
C ILE A 29 18.92 -3.52 -19.61
N TRP A 30 19.26 -2.41 -20.28
CA TRP A 30 19.23 -2.28 -21.76
C TRP A 30 20.18 -3.22 -22.49
N ASN A 31 21.15 -3.84 -21.80
CA ASN A 31 21.98 -4.91 -22.39
C ASN A 31 21.27 -6.28 -22.38
N ARG A 32 20.15 -6.40 -21.67
CA ARG A 32 19.41 -7.66 -21.45
C ARG A 32 18.01 -7.63 -22.04
N VAL A 33 17.43 -6.45 -22.19
CA VAL A 33 16.04 -6.25 -22.60
C VAL A 33 15.97 -5.15 -23.64
N ASN A 34 15.08 -5.30 -24.61
CA ASN A 34 14.78 -4.24 -25.57
C ASN A 34 14.20 -3.03 -24.81
N PRO A 35 14.78 -1.83 -24.95
CA PRO A 35 14.33 -0.63 -24.23
C PRO A 35 12.85 -0.31 -24.46
N GLN A 36 12.33 -0.52 -25.68
CA GLN A 36 10.92 -0.25 -25.95
C GLN A 36 10.01 -1.22 -25.23
N GLN A 37 10.33 -2.50 -25.19
CA GLN A 37 9.59 -3.50 -24.42
C GLN A 37 9.59 -3.19 -22.93
N LEU A 38 10.70 -2.71 -22.40
CA LEU A 38 10.79 -2.26 -21.01
C LEU A 38 9.85 -1.08 -20.73
N ILE A 39 9.86 -0.06 -21.60
CA ILE A 39 8.97 1.12 -21.49
C ILE A 39 7.51 0.69 -21.54
N ASP A 40 7.14 -0.17 -22.49
CA ASP A 40 5.76 -0.63 -22.66
C ASP A 40 5.31 -1.43 -21.42
N ARG A 41 6.20 -2.26 -20.88
CA ARG A 41 5.94 -2.98 -19.63
C ARG A 41 5.74 -2.05 -18.44
N LEU A 42 6.60 -1.04 -18.27
CA LEU A 42 6.47 -0.07 -17.19
C LEU A 42 5.16 0.72 -17.27
N LYS A 43 4.72 1.11 -18.46
CA LYS A 43 3.41 1.73 -18.69
C LYS A 43 2.26 0.77 -18.36
N SER A 44 2.38 -0.49 -18.71
CA SER A 44 1.38 -1.51 -18.38
C SER A 44 1.26 -1.72 -16.86
N ILE A 45 2.37 -1.68 -16.13
CA ILE A 45 2.38 -1.76 -14.65
C ILE A 45 1.63 -0.58 -14.03
N GLU A 46 1.83 0.63 -14.54
CA GLU A 46 1.09 1.82 -14.07
C GLU A 46 -0.43 1.61 -14.18
N THR A 47 -0.88 1.23 -15.37
CA THR A 47 -2.30 0.98 -15.65
C THR A 47 -2.85 -0.16 -14.79
N GLU A 48 -2.12 -1.26 -14.68
CA GLU A 48 -2.55 -2.46 -13.95
C GLU A 48 -2.57 -2.21 -12.43
N ALA A 49 -1.61 -1.48 -11.89
CA ALA A 49 -1.59 -1.12 -10.47
C ALA A 49 -2.80 -0.25 -10.10
N ALA A 50 -3.08 0.79 -10.90
CA ALA A 50 -4.25 1.62 -10.71
C ALA A 50 -5.56 0.79 -10.79
N ALA A 51 -5.70 -0.06 -11.80
CA ALA A 51 -6.90 -0.90 -11.99
C ALA A 51 -7.11 -1.91 -10.85
N ARG A 52 -6.06 -2.36 -10.17
CA ARG A 52 -6.18 -3.30 -9.04
C ARG A 52 -6.53 -2.64 -7.72
N VAL A 53 -6.10 -1.41 -7.50
CA VAL A 53 -6.22 -0.73 -6.21
C VAL A 53 -7.37 0.27 -6.20
N VAL A 54 -7.46 1.15 -7.19
CA VAL A 54 -8.43 2.24 -7.22
C VAL A 54 -9.89 1.77 -7.03
N PRO A 55 -10.40 0.74 -7.72
CA PRO A 55 -11.79 0.33 -7.59
C PRO A 55 -12.18 -0.11 -6.18
N ARG A 56 -11.23 -0.68 -5.42
CA ARG A 56 -11.50 -1.14 -4.05
C ARG A 56 -11.77 -0.01 -3.08
N TYR A 57 -11.19 1.16 -3.35
CA TYR A 57 -11.30 2.33 -2.47
C TYR A 57 -12.24 3.40 -3.00
N SER A 58 -12.44 3.51 -4.32
CA SER A 58 -13.36 4.48 -4.92
C SER A 58 -14.83 4.09 -4.76
N SER A 59 -15.13 2.78 -4.70
CA SER A 59 -16.49 2.26 -4.47
C SER A 59 -16.80 2.00 -3.00
N SER A 60 -15.84 2.24 -2.11
CA SER A 60 -15.98 1.90 -0.70
C SER A 60 -16.66 3.01 0.09
N MET A 61 -17.52 2.65 1.03
CA MET A 61 -18.05 3.57 2.06
C MET A 61 -16.94 4.23 2.90
N LEU A 62 -15.70 3.73 2.83
CA LEU A 62 -14.52 4.33 3.47
C LEU A 62 -13.90 5.44 2.64
N SER A 63 -14.31 5.61 1.38
CA SER A 63 -13.82 6.69 0.53
C SER A 63 -14.43 8.01 0.97
N PHE A 64 -13.67 8.78 1.70
CA PHE A 64 -14.02 10.14 2.13
C PHE A 64 -13.94 11.18 1.02
N GLY A 65 -13.72 10.75 -0.21
CA GLY A 65 -13.59 11.58 -1.39
C GLY A 65 -12.72 10.88 -2.45
N PRO A 66 -12.65 11.42 -3.66
CA PRO A 66 -11.82 10.88 -4.72
C PRO A 66 -10.34 10.92 -4.30
N ILE A 67 -9.67 9.78 -4.46
CA ILE A 67 -8.25 9.62 -4.19
C ILE A 67 -7.49 9.77 -5.50
N ARG A 68 -6.49 10.63 -5.48
CA ARG A 68 -5.60 10.86 -6.60
C ARG A 68 -4.38 9.94 -6.50
N PHE A 69 -4.12 9.21 -7.57
CA PHE A 69 -2.95 8.36 -7.75
C PHE A 69 -2.00 8.99 -8.76
N HIS A 70 -0.79 9.24 -8.37
CA HIS A 70 0.28 9.66 -9.27
C HIS A 70 1.43 8.67 -9.22
N LEU A 71 1.50 7.77 -10.19
CA LEU A 71 2.65 6.92 -10.41
C LEU A 71 3.62 7.59 -11.38
N ARG A 72 4.89 7.65 -11.01
CA ARG A 72 5.96 8.17 -11.84
C ARG A 72 7.15 7.22 -11.83
N LEU A 73 7.75 7.11 -12.99
CA LEU A 73 8.95 6.31 -13.23
C LEU A 73 10.06 7.25 -13.64
N LEU A 74 11.08 7.37 -12.81
CA LEU A 74 12.25 8.21 -13.02
C LEU A 74 13.48 7.31 -13.07
N SER A 75 13.84 6.81 -14.26
CA SER A 75 14.90 5.82 -14.43
C SER A 75 14.58 4.52 -13.68
N ASP A 76 15.34 4.19 -12.64
CA ASP A 76 15.19 3.05 -11.76
C ASP A 76 14.34 3.35 -10.52
N THR A 77 13.92 4.59 -10.33
CA THR A 77 13.11 5.01 -9.20
C THR A 77 11.63 5.06 -9.58
N VAL A 78 10.80 4.42 -8.77
CA VAL A 78 9.35 4.44 -8.87
C VAL A 78 8.80 5.24 -7.72
N VAL A 79 7.95 6.20 -8.04
CA VAL A 79 7.27 7.05 -7.06
C VAL A 79 5.77 6.91 -7.23
N LEU A 80 5.06 6.59 -6.16
CA LEU A 80 3.62 6.64 -6.10
C LEU A 80 3.18 7.60 -5.02
N SER A 81 2.54 8.70 -5.42
CA SER A 81 1.88 9.66 -4.53
C SER A 81 0.40 9.37 -4.45
N ILE A 82 -0.14 9.35 -3.25
CA ILE A 82 -1.54 9.08 -2.96
C ILE A 82 -2.08 10.19 -2.07
N GLN A 83 -2.97 10.99 -2.62
CA GLN A 83 -3.55 12.16 -1.96
C GLN A 83 -5.06 12.20 -2.26
N TYR A 84 -5.81 12.96 -1.48
CA TYR A 84 -7.17 13.31 -1.90
C TYR A 84 -7.15 14.36 -3.01
N GLU A 85 -8.13 14.29 -3.92
CA GLU A 85 -8.31 15.32 -4.94
C GLU A 85 -8.50 16.69 -4.29
N PRO A 86 -7.98 17.75 -4.90
CA PRO A 86 -8.10 19.11 -4.36
C PRO A 86 -9.53 19.55 -4.08
N ASP A 87 -10.45 19.14 -4.96
CA ASP A 87 -11.84 19.54 -4.93
C ASP A 87 -12.73 18.60 -4.08
N ALA A 88 -12.14 17.54 -3.51
CA ALA A 88 -12.84 16.61 -2.60
C ALA A 88 -13.28 17.29 -1.28
N TYR A 89 -12.67 18.41 -0.96
CA TYR A 89 -12.96 19.19 0.24
C TYR A 89 -13.46 20.55 -0.15
N ALA A 90 -14.74 20.82 0.11
CA ALA A 90 -15.26 22.17 0.03
C ALA A 90 -14.49 23.09 0.99
N ASP A 91 -14.18 24.30 0.55
CA ASP A 91 -13.66 25.40 1.37
C ASP A 91 -12.35 25.16 2.14
N GLY A 92 -11.40 24.39 1.57
CA GLY A 92 -10.07 24.25 2.16
C GLY A 92 -10.01 23.35 3.39
N ALA A 93 -10.98 22.48 3.57
CA ALA A 93 -10.97 21.45 4.62
C ALA A 93 -9.70 20.58 4.53
N VAL A 94 -9.14 20.24 5.68
CA VAL A 94 -7.96 19.38 5.79
C VAL A 94 -8.45 17.95 6.10
N PRO A 95 -7.88 16.90 5.48
CA PRO A 95 -8.18 15.51 5.82
C PRO A 95 -8.08 15.27 7.32
N ASP A 96 -9.08 14.64 7.90
CA ASP A 96 -9.03 14.18 9.28
C ASP A 96 -8.06 13.01 9.46
N GLU A 97 -7.76 12.61 10.69
CA GLU A 97 -6.81 11.53 10.97
C GLU A 97 -7.28 10.17 10.43
N ARG A 98 -8.58 9.93 10.31
CA ARG A 98 -9.12 8.69 9.73
C ARG A 98 -8.89 8.66 8.23
N GLN A 99 -9.12 9.76 7.56
CA GLN A 99 -8.87 9.96 6.14
C GLN A 99 -7.37 9.82 5.82
N LYS A 100 -6.50 10.40 6.64
CA LYS A 100 -5.04 10.25 6.51
C LYS A 100 -4.59 8.79 6.69
N ASN A 101 -5.16 8.09 7.66
CA ASN A 101 -4.85 6.68 7.90
C ASN A 101 -5.33 5.78 6.75
N LEU A 102 -6.45 6.12 6.09
CA LEU A 102 -6.90 5.45 4.88
C LEU A 102 -5.88 5.59 3.75
N LEU A 103 -5.36 6.79 3.48
CA LEU A 103 -4.34 7.00 2.44
C LEU A 103 -3.10 6.12 2.67
N VAL A 104 -2.69 5.96 3.93
CA VAL A 104 -1.59 5.05 4.29
C VAL A 104 -1.91 3.60 3.94
N SER A 105 -3.12 3.12 4.26
CA SER A 105 -3.52 1.75 3.94
C SER A 105 -3.57 1.50 2.44
N VAL A 106 -4.09 2.47 1.68
CA VAL A 106 -4.08 2.44 0.21
C VAL A 106 -2.65 2.38 -0.33
N ALA A 107 -1.73 3.15 0.25
CA ALA A 107 -0.32 3.15 -0.15
C ALA A 107 0.36 1.80 0.13
N CYS A 108 0.10 1.19 1.28
CA CYS A 108 0.65 -0.11 1.62
C CYS A 108 0.13 -1.22 0.67
N GLU A 109 -1.15 -1.22 0.34
CA GLU A 109 -1.70 -2.16 -0.63
C GLU A 109 -1.13 -1.92 -2.03
N SER A 110 -1.03 -0.65 -2.44
CA SER A 110 -0.43 -0.27 -3.71
C SER A 110 1.04 -0.70 -3.81
N ALA A 111 1.80 -0.55 -2.73
CA ALA A 111 3.18 -1.02 -2.65
C ALA A 111 3.29 -2.55 -2.80
N ALA A 112 2.36 -3.32 -2.22
CA ALA A 112 2.31 -4.77 -2.40
C ALA A 112 2.00 -5.15 -3.86
N VAL A 113 1.04 -4.45 -4.50
CA VAL A 113 0.71 -4.64 -5.91
C VAL A 113 1.89 -4.29 -6.81
N LEU A 114 2.56 -3.17 -6.58
CA LEU A 114 3.75 -2.78 -7.34
C LEU A 114 4.88 -3.82 -7.18
N ALA A 115 5.19 -4.24 -5.95
CA ALA A 115 6.22 -5.24 -5.69
C ALA A 115 5.93 -6.56 -6.42
N TYR A 116 4.67 -6.97 -6.47
CA TYR A 116 4.22 -8.13 -7.24
C TYR A 116 4.41 -7.92 -8.74
N LEU A 117 3.88 -6.83 -9.32
CA LEU A 117 3.86 -6.58 -10.76
C LEU A 117 5.26 -6.40 -11.35
N PHE A 118 6.16 -5.77 -10.61
CA PHE A 118 7.54 -5.58 -11.05
C PHE A 118 8.32 -6.90 -11.11
N VAL A 119 7.99 -7.86 -10.25
CA VAL A 119 8.62 -9.19 -10.27
C VAL A 119 7.88 -10.14 -11.20
N ASP A 120 6.54 -10.04 -11.32
CA ASP A 120 5.73 -10.86 -12.23
C ASP A 120 5.85 -10.38 -13.69
N SER A 121 7.06 -10.33 -14.21
CA SER A 121 7.40 -9.91 -15.56
C SER A 121 8.46 -10.84 -16.15
N GLU A 122 8.63 -10.84 -17.46
CA GLU A 122 9.70 -11.58 -18.14
C GLU A 122 11.09 -11.11 -17.69
N THR A 123 11.18 -9.84 -17.30
CA THR A 123 12.38 -9.25 -16.70
C THR A 123 12.05 -8.78 -15.30
N PRO A 124 12.22 -9.65 -14.29
CA PRO A 124 11.93 -9.29 -12.92
C PRO A 124 12.78 -8.12 -12.44
N LEU A 125 12.15 -7.16 -11.78
CA LEU A 125 12.78 -6.00 -11.17
C LEU A 125 12.32 -5.87 -9.71
N PRO A 126 12.94 -6.59 -8.79
CA PRO A 126 12.61 -6.46 -7.37
C PRO A 126 12.76 -5.02 -6.88
N LEU A 127 11.83 -4.59 -6.06
CA LEU A 127 11.79 -3.23 -5.53
C LEU A 127 12.39 -3.17 -4.13
N ARG A 128 13.06 -2.05 -3.85
CA ARG A 128 13.56 -1.68 -2.53
C ARG A 128 13.18 -0.24 -2.25
N GLY A 129 12.71 0.05 -1.04
CA GLY A 129 12.35 1.41 -0.69
C GLY A 129 11.49 1.50 0.55
N CYS A 130 10.68 2.55 0.63
CA CYS A 130 9.84 2.76 1.79
C CYS A 130 8.50 3.43 1.45
N VAL A 131 7.59 3.34 2.43
CA VAL A 131 6.34 4.09 2.48
C VAL A 131 6.48 5.18 3.53
N SER A 132 6.27 6.44 3.15
CA SER A 132 6.26 7.62 4.01
C SER A 132 4.88 8.28 4.00
N PHE A 133 4.67 9.24 4.92
CA PHE A 133 3.44 10.02 5.00
C PHE A 133 3.75 11.45 5.44
N GLY A 134 3.10 12.43 4.82
CA GLY A 134 3.22 13.85 5.19
C GLY A 134 2.91 14.78 4.04
N GLY A 135 3.14 16.05 4.26
CA GLY A 135 2.93 17.09 3.26
C GLY A 135 3.86 16.91 2.06
N HIS A 136 3.28 16.91 0.87
CA HIS A 136 4.04 16.98 -0.38
C HIS A 136 3.19 17.57 -1.52
N LEU A 137 3.88 18.07 -2.52
CA LEU A 137 3.30 18.54 -3.77
C LEU A 137 3.76 17.63 -4.91
N CYS A 138 2.80 17.17 -5.71
CA CYS A 138 3.06 16.43 -6.93
C CYS A 138 2.46 17.21 -8.11
N ASP A 139 3.30 17.79 -8.95
CA ASP A 139 2.90 18.53 -10.15
C ASP A 139 3.74 18.08 -11.35
N GLY A 140 3.07 17.47 -12.32
CA GLY A 140 3.74 16.87 -13.48
C GLY A 140 4.84 15.88 -13.05
N ASN A 141 6.09 16.19 -13.35
CA ASN A 141 7.27 15.39 -12.99
C ASN A 141 7.95 15.86 -11.69
N PHE A 142 7.43 16.91 -11.05
CA PHE A 142 7.98 17.43 -9.82
C PHE A 142 7.30 16.82 -8.61
N LEU A 143 8.13 16.43 -7.66
CA LEU A 143 7.69 15.90 -6.38
C LEU A 143 8.58 16.50 -5.29
N ILE A 144 7.99 17.27 -4.39
CA ILE A 144 8.71 17.99 -3.33
C ILE A 144 7.93 17.96 -2.03
N GLY A 145 8.62 17.96 -0.91
CA GLY A 145 8.03 18.12 0.42
C GLY A 145 8.60 17.18 1.47
N PRO A 146 8.23 17.38 2.74
CA PRO A 146 8.77 16.62 3.87
C PRO A 146 8.63 15.10 3.75
N ALA A 147 7.52 14.60 3.17
CA ALA A 147 7.34 13.17 2.95
C ALA A 147 8.33 12.61 1.92
N VAL A 148 8.68 13.42 0.91
CA VAL A 148 9.65 13.05 -0.13
C VAL A 148 11.07 13.01 0.46
N ASP A 149 11.45 14.03 1.21
CA ASP A 149 12.76 14.12 1.86
C ASP A 149 12.97 12.93 2.80
N GLN A 150 11.97 12.63 3.62
CA GLN A 150 11.99 11.47 4.51
C GLN A 150 12.10 10.15 3.73
N ALA A 151 11.32 9.97 2.68
CA ALA A 151 11.40 8.77 1.87
C ALA A 151 12.76 8.63 1.20
N ALA A 152 13.33 9.70 0.65
CA ALA A 152 14.64 9.70 0.00
C ALA A 152 15.78 9.37 0.98
N GLU A 153 15.68 9.83 2.23
CA GLU A 153 16.64 9.50 3.29
C GLU A 153 16.66 7.99 3.61
N TYR A 154 15.46 7.38 3.68
CA TYR A 154 15.33 6.03 4.22
C TYR A 154 15.13 4.92 3.16
N MET A 155 14.82 5.24 1.90
CA MET A 155 14.54 4.24 0.86
C MET A 155 15.66 3.24 0.63
N ASN A 156 16.89 3.64 0.90
CA ASN A 156 18.08 2.85 0.62
C ASN A 156 18.63 2.09 1.84
N GLU A 157 18.04 2.21 3.00
CA GLU A 157 18.51 1.54 4.22
C GLU A 157 18.36 0.01 4.19
N PRO A 158 17.28 -0.60 3.61
CA PRO A 158 17.14 -2.05 3.60
C PRO A 158 18.26 -2.78 2.87
N GLU A 159 18.78 -3.85 3.47
CA GLU A 159 19.77 -4.76 2.86
C GLU A 159 19.07 -5.95 2.19
N GLY A 160 18.26 -5.68 1.18
CA GLY A 160 17.48 -6.65 0.43
C GLY A 160 16.42 -5.98 -0.44
N ALA A 161 15.58 -6.79 -1.09
CA ALA A 161 14.42 -6.33 -1.84
C ALA A 161 13.21 -6.19 -0.91
N PHE A 162 13.23 -5.15 -0.11
CA PHE A 162 12.18 -4.83 0.86
C PHE A 162 11.58 -3.47 0.57
N ILE A 163 10.26 -3.36 0.70
CA ILE A 163 9.56 -2.08 0.84
C ILE A 163 9.11 -2.02 2.29
N TRP A 164 9.73 -1.15 3.08
CA TRP A 164 9.38 -1.02 4.47
C TRP A 164 8.50 0.19 4.74
N VAL A 165 7.75 0.13 5.79
CA VAL A 165 6.83 1.19 6.20
C VAL A 165 7.50 1.94 7.35
N LEU A 166 7.69 3.24 7.18
CA LEU A 166 8.34 4.04 8.21
C LEU A 166 7.54 4.01 9.53
N PRO A 167 8.19 4.05 10.70
CA PRO A 167 7.53 3.76 11.98
C PRO A 167 6.24 4.56 12.22
N GLY A 168 6.24 5.87 12.00
CA GLY A 168 5.04 6.70 12.16
C GLY A 168 3.92 6.36 11.17
N VAL A 169 4.27 5.82 10.00
CA VAL A 169 3.32 5.36 8.99
C VAL A 169 2.75 3.99 9.37
N ALA A 170 3.59 3.11 9.89
CA ALA A 170 3.18 1.79 10.39
C ALA A 170 2.14 1.92 11.52
N GLU A 171 2.33 2.85 12.45
CA GLU A 171 1.37 3.13 13.52
C GLU A 171 0.02 3.65 13.00
N ARG A 172 0.04 4.49 11.95
CA ARG A 172 -1.19 4.93 11.28
C ARG A 172 -1.94 3.76 10.65
N HIS A 173 -1.25 2.87 9.97
CA HIS A 173 -1.83 1.66 9.39
C HIS A 173 -2.45 0.75 10.46
N LYS A 174 -1.73 0.49 11.55
CA LYS A 174 -2.24 -0.29 12.69
C LYS A 174 -3.49 0.33 13.30
N THR A 175 -3.47 1.64 13.52
CA THR A 175 -4.61 2.39 14.06
C THR A 175 -5.83 2.30 13.13
N PHE A 176 -5.64 2.46 11.82
CA PHE A 176 -6.71 2.31 10.84
C PHE A 176 -7.30 0.90 10.88
N ARG A 177 -6.46 -0.13 10.86
CA ARG A 177 -6.84 -1.54 10.93
C ARG A 177 -7.65 -1.85 12.18
N ALA A 178 -7.13 -1.49 13.34
CA ALA A 178 -7.78 -1.75 14.63
C ALA A 178 -9.16 -1.08 14.73
N ARG A 179 -9.26 0.18 14.33
CA ARG A 179 -10.54 0.92 14.34
C ARG A 179 -11.55 0.34 13.35
N SER A 180 -11.09 -0.02 12.18
CA SER A 180 -11.98 -0.58 11.16
C SER A 180 -12.47 -1.97 11.54
N LEU A 181 -11.64 -2.80 12.17
CA LEU A 181 -12.07 -4.09 12.71
C LEU A 181 -13.07 -3.91 13.85
N ALA A 182 -12.85 -2.96 14.76
CA ALA A 182 -13.79 -2.64 15.85
C ALA A 182 -15.17 -2.19 15.33
N ILE A 183 -15.21 -1.34 14.29
CA ILE A 183 -16.47 -0.92 13.64
C ILE A 183 -17.20 -2.13 13.05
N MET A 184 -16.48 -3.12 12.57
CA MET A 184 -17.06 -4.31 11.95
C MET A 184 -17.58 -5.33 12.99
N GLU A 185 -17.06 -5.29 14.21
CA GLU A 185 -17.54 -6.10 15.31
C GLU A 185 -18.82 -5.54 15.96
N ALA A 186 -19.14 -4.27 15.69
CA ALA A 186 -20.34 -3.58 16.20
C ALA A 186 -21.27 -3.18 15.02
N PRO A 187 -22.17 -4.09 14.57
CA PRO A 187 -23.02 -3.85 13.40
C PRO A 187 -23.94 -2.62 13.52
N ASP A 188 -24.40 -2.29 14.72
CA ASP A 188 -25.24 -1.11 14.96
C ASP A 188 -24.46 0.20 14.70
N ASP A 189 -23.16 0.22 14.98
CA ASP A 189 -22.31 1.37 14.70
C ASP A 189 -22.03 1.57 13.21
N LEU A 190 -22.10 0.50 12.39
CA LEU A 190 -21.99 0.58 10.93
C LEU A 190 -23.17 1.30 10.30
N ILE A 191 -24.37 1.02 10.77
CA ILE A 191 -25.60 1.67 10.31
C ILE A 191 -25.56 3.14 10.70
N VAL A 192 -25.19 3.45 11.94
CA VAL A 192 -25.03 4.83 12.43
C VAL A 192 -23.93 5.58 11.67
N ALA A 193 -22.81 4.92 11.36
CA ALA A 193 -21.73 5.51 10.57
C ALA A 193 -22.16 5.75 9.12
N ALA A 194 -22.90 4.82 8.50
CA ALA A 194 -23.47 4.98 7.17
C ALA A 194 -24.49 6.12 7.12
N GLN A 195 -25.35 6.23 8.12
CA GLN A 195 -26.33 7.32 8.24
C GLN A 195 -25.66 8.69 8.45
N ARG A 196 -24.59 8.77 9.23
CA ARG A 196 -23.80 10.01 9.37
C ARG A 196 -23.13 10.41 8.05
N MET A 197 -22.49 9.47 7.36
CA MET A 197 -21.88 9.75 6.05
C MET A 197 -22.91 10.20 5.02
N ALA A 198 -24.12 9.60 5.05
CA ALA A 198 -25.21 10.00 4.18
C ALA A 198 -25.70 11.42 4.49
N ALA A 199 -25.81 11.78 5.76
CA ALA A 199 -26.19 13.13 6.18
C ALA A 199 -25.15 14.21 5.82
N GLU A 200 -23.86 13.84 5.85
CA GLU A 200 -22.75 14.77 5.49
C GLU A 200 -22.59 14.97 3.97
N ARG A 201 -23.05 14.01 3.15
CA ARG A 201 -22.90 14.04 1.68
C ARG A 201 -24.14 14.51 0.90
N GLY A 202 -25.22 14.81 1.58
CA GLY A 202 -26.48 15.31 0.98
C GLY A 202 -27.59 14.26 0.88
N ALA A 203 -28.81 14.74 0.74
CA ALA A 203 -30.04 13.95 0.81
C ALA A 203 -30.13 12.83 -0.26
N ASP A 204 -29.56 13.05 -1.46
CA ASP A 204 -29.64 12.12 -2.58
C ASP A 204 -28.84 10.82 -2.30
N VAL A 205 -27.66 10.94 -1.71
CA VAL A 205 -26.82 9.80 -1.33
C VAL A 205 -27.41 9.08 -0.11
N ALA A 206 -28.02 9.83 0.82
CA ALA A 206 -28.73 9.29 1.97
C ALA A 206 -29.94 8.47 1.55
N GLU A 207 -30.72 8.96 0.59
CA GLU A 207 -31.91 8.28 0.08
C GLU A 207 -31.57 7.01 -0.70
N GLU A 208 -30.49 7.02 -1.49
CA GLU A 208 -30.02 5.85 -2.22
C GLU A 208 -29.45 4.76 -1.29
N LEU A 209 -28.67 5.16 -0.28
CA LEU A 209 -28.21 4.25 0.78
C LEU A 209 -29.36 3.68 1.61
N LEU A 210 -30.36 4.49 1.96
CA LEU A 210 -31.54 4.05 2.71
C LEU A 210 -32.44 3.12 1.89
N LYS A 211 -32.64 3.35 0.60
CA LYS A 211 -33.37 2.42 -0.28
C LYS A 211 -32.72 1.05 -0.36
N HIS A 212 -31.41 0.98 -0.34
CA HIS A 212 -30.66 -0.28 -0.30
C HIS A 212 -30.66 -0.91 1.10
N THR A 213 -30.78 -0.11 2.18
CA THR A 213 -30.86 -0.63 3.55
C THR A 213 -32.25 -1.19 3.90
N GLU A 214 -33.34 -0.71 3.32
CA GLU A 214 -34.69 -1.23 3.59
C GLU A 214 -35.01 -2.53 2.83
N ALA A 215 -34.42 -2.78 1.66
CA ALA A 215 -34.79 -3.91 0.79
C ALA A 215 -33.84 -5.13 0.85
N GLY A 216 -32.68 -5.02 1.47
CA GLY A 216 -31.66 -6.07 1.51
C GLY A 216 -30.61 -5.88 2.60
N SER A 217 -30.98 -5.20 3.68
CA SER A 217 -30.07 -4.59 4.64
C SER A 217 -29.07 -5.55 5.29
N GLU A 218 -29.53 -6.71 5.75
CA GLU A 218 -28.65 -7.67 6.44
C GLU A 218 -27.64 -8.34 5.50
N LEU A 219 -28.07 -8.75 4.31
CA LEU A 219 -27.19 -9.37 3.31
C LEU A 219 -26.18 -8.39 2.73
N PHE A 220 -26.59 -7.14 2.50
CA PHE A 220 -25.68 -6.10 1.97
C PHE A 220 -24.68 -5.66 3.03
N VAL A 221 -25.13 -5.42 4.26
CA VAL A 221 -24.25 -5.11 5.40
C VAL A 221 -23.28 -6.26 5.68
N GLU A 222 -23.75 -7.50 5.63
CA GLU A 222 -22.89 -8.67 5.82
C GLU A 222 -21.90 -8.85 4.67
N ALA A 223 -22.29 -8.63 3.42
CA ALA A 223 -21.38 -8.66 2.27
C ALA A 223 -20.31 -7.56 2.33
N LEU A 224 -20.68 -6.35 2.71
CA LEU A 224 -19.73 -5.25 2.98
C LEU A 224 -18.81 -5.63 4.14
N ARG A 225 -19.37 -6.09 5.25
CA ARG A 225 -18.62 -6.52 6.43
C ARG A 225 -17.59 -7.58 6.08
N LEU A 226 -17.98 -8.63 5.33
CA LEU A 226 -17.08 -9.68 4.89
C LEU A 226 -15.99 -9.15 3.97
N THR A 227 -16.32 -8.29 3.01
CA THR A 227 -15.37 -7.70 2.08
C THR A 227 -14.35 -6.83 2.81
N TYR A 228 -14.81 -6.00 3.75
CA TYR A 228 -13.91 -5.14 4.54
C TYR A 228 -13.10 -5.93 5.56
N ALA A 229 -13.69 -6.95 6.20
CA ALA A 229 -12.96 -7.85 7.09
C ALA A 229 -11.79 -8.50 6.35
N GLN A 230 -12.02 -8.93 5.13
CA GLN A 230 -10.98 -9.54 4.29
C GLN A 230 -9.87 -8.55 3.93
N ILE A 231 -10.22 -7.33 3.52
CA ILE A 231 -9.23 -6.30 3.18
C ILE A 231 -8.39 -5.91 4.41
N LEU A 232 -9.05 -5.72 5.55
CA LEU A 232 -8.40 -5.27 6.78
C LEU A 232 -7.64 -6.38 7.51
N ALA A 233 -8.11 -7.62 7.42
CA ALA A 233 -7.41 -8.76 7.99
C ALA A 233 -6.23 -9.22 7.13
N ALA A 234 -6.16 -8.79 5.87
CA ALA A 234 -5.09 -9.16 4.96
C ALA A 234 -3.71 -8.75 5.52
N PRO A 235 -2.72 -9.67 5.60
CA PRO A 235 -1.38 -9.37 6.09
C PRO A 235 -0.56 -8.60 5.03
N THR A 236 -1.05 -7.43 4.64
CA THR A 236 -0.38 -6.53 3.68
C THR A 236 0.96 -6.04 4.22
N ILE A 237 1.08 -5.99 5.54
CA ILE A 237 2.31 -5.64 6.25
C ILE A 237 2.67 -6.81 7.17
N ILE A 238 3.94 -7.20 7.17
CA ILE A 238 4.54 -8.07 8.18
C ILE A 238 5.16 -7.15 9.23
N ASP A 239 4.55 -7.10 10.41
CA ASP A 239 5.01 -6.30 11.54
C ASP A 239 6.20 -6.95 12.25
N ASN A 240 7.05 -6.12 12.87
CA ASN A 240 8.19 -6.54 13.70
C ASN A 240 9.14 -7.51 12.99
N TYR A 241 9.28 -7.39 11.66
CA TYR A 241 10.26 -8.15 10.91
C TYR A 241 11.68 -7.65 11.25
N PRO A 242 12.62 -8.51 11.66
CA PRO A 242 14.00 -8.14 11.93
C PRO A 242 14.72 -7.83 10.61
N MET A 243 14.49 -6.64 10.09
CA MET A 243 14.99 -6.20 8.79
C MET A 243 16.46 -5.80 8.87
N PRO A 244 17.34 -6.43 8.10
CA PRO A 244 18.72 -6.01 8.00
C PRO A 244 18.86 -4.70 7.24
N ILE A 245 19.70 -3.81 7.75
CA ILE A 245 20.03 -2.53 7.12
C ILE A 245 21.51 -2.45 6.74
N LYS A 246 21.83 -1.61 5.77
CA LYS A 246 23.17 -1.50 5.17
C LYS A 246 24.31 -1.24 6.16
N ARG A 247 24.01 -0.70 7.33
CA ARG A 247 25.01 -0.42 8.38
C ARG A 247 25.36 -1.64 9.22
N GLY A 248 24.89 -2.84 8.82
CA GLY A 248 25.15 -4.09 9.52
C GLY A 248 24.30 -4.29 10.77
N SER A 249 23.36 -3.42 11.03
CA SER A 249 22.38 -3.53 12.12
C SER A 249 21.10 -4.20 11.63
N VAL A 250 20.27 -4.64 12.59
CA VAL A 250 18.94 -5.16 12.34
C VAL A 250 17.96 -4.26 13.10
N ILE A 251 16.87 -3.90 12.46
CA ILE A 251 15.79 -3.13 13.07
C ILE A 251 14.47 -3.88 12.97
N ASP A 252 13.64 -3.80 13.99
CA ASP A 252 12.26 -4.28 13.91
C ASP A 252 11.45 -3.33 13.03
N ALA A 253 11.05 -3.82 11.86
CA ALA A 253 10.39 -3.02 10.84
C ALA A 253 9.04 -3.62 10.42
N ALA A 254 8.15 -2.75 9.99
CA ALA A 254 6.96 -3.14 9.25
C ALA A 254 7.32 -3.22 7.75
N VAL A 255 7.14 -4.38 7.12
CA VAL A 255 7.57 -4.64 5.73
C VAL A 255 6.40 -5.10 4.89
N ILE A 256 6.27 -4.54 3.69
CA ILE A 256 5.19 -4.86 2.74
C ILE A 256 5.29 -6.30 2.27
N ASN A 257 4.15 -7.00 2.31
CA ASN A 257 4.02 -8.38 1.84
C ASN A 257 3.61 -8.43 0.36
N PRO A 258 4.50 -8.75 -0.58
CA PRO A 258 4.20 -8.77 -2.01
C PRO A 258 3.22 -9.89 -2.40
N PHE A 259 3.10 -10.95 -1.61
CA PHE A 259 2.22 -12.09 -1.91
C PHE A 259 0.74 -11.80 -1.70
N MET A 260 0.40 -10.68 -1.07
CA MET A 260 -1.00 -10.27 -0.94
C MET A 260 -1.63 -9.90 -2.29
N ALA A 261 -0.82 -9.47 -3.27
CA ALA A 261 -1.26 -9.21 -4.63
C ALA A 261 -1.32 -10.48 -5.53
N ALA A 262 -0.75 -11.61 -5.11
CA ALA A 262 -0.82 -12.88 -5.83
C ALA A 262 -2.23 -13.48 -5.76
N ARG A 263 -2.73 -14.05 -6.86
CA ARG A 263 -4.11 -14.55 -6.95
C ARG A 263 -4.28 -15.95 -6.34
N ASN A 264 -3.27 -16.79 -6.48
CA ASN A 264 -3.28 -18.20 -6.08
C ASN A 264 -1.88 -18.69 -5.65
N GLU A 265 -1.79 -19.97 -5.33
CA GLU A 265 -0.54 -20.61 -4.89
C GLU A 265 0.52 -20.65 -6.02
N GLU A 266 0.09 -20.86 -7.26
CA GLU A 266 1.01 -20.90 -8.40
C GLU A 266 1.67 -19.56 -8.65
N ASP A 267 0.89 -18.46 -8.55
CA ASP A 267 1.42 -17.10 -8.62
C ASP A 267 2.47 -16.87 -7.50
N ARG A 268 2.21 -17.31 -6.27
CA ARG A 268 3.15 -17.14 -5.16
C ARG A 268 4.46 -17.90 -5.42
N LYS A 269 4.37 -19.16 -5.87
CA LYS A 269 5.55 -19.96 -6.23
C LYS A 269 6.34 -19.33 -7.37
N ARG A 270 5.64 -18.84 -8.39
CA ARG A 270 6.28 -18.13 -9.52
C ARG A 270 7.04 -16.89 -9.07
N ILE A 271 6.44 -16.05 -8.24
CA ILE A 271 7.08 -14.86 -7.70
C ILE A 271 8.32 -15.21 -6.86
N MET A 272 8.21 -16.21 -5.98
CA MET A 272 9.35 -16.69 -5.19
C MET A 272 10.53 -17.11 -6.06
N ASN A 273 10.26 -17.90 -7.10
CA ASN A 273 11.29 -18.36 -8.03
C ASN A 273 11.94 -17.19 -8.78
N ARG A 274 11.16 -16.20 -9.21
CA ARG A 274 11.68 -15.01 -9.90
C ARG A 274 12.58 -14.15 -9.02
N TYR A 275 12.23 -13.98 -7.74
CA TYR A 275 13.13 -13.33 -6.78
C TYR A 275 14.45 -14.09 -6.62
N ASP A 276 14.36 -15.42 -6.47
CA ASP A 276 15.52 -16.29 -6.31
C ASP A 276 16.44 -16.24 -7.54
N GLU A 277 15.88 -16.32 -8.73
CA GLU A 277 16.62 -16.25 -9.99
C GLU A 277 17.27 -14.89 -10.21
N PHE A 278 16.54 -13.81 -9.95
CA PHE A 278 17.04 -12.46 -10.17
C PHE A 278 18.24 -12.13 -9.25
N LEU A 279 18.17 -12.54 -7.99
CA LEU A 279 19.18 -12.24 -6.98
C LEU A 279 20.37 -13.21 -7.01
N LYS A 280 20.50 -14.06 -8.04
CA LYS A 280 21.70 -14.91 -8.22
C LYS A 280 22.88 -14.05 -8.66
N GLY A 281 24.01 -14.21 -7.98
CA GLY A 281 25.27 -13.52 -8.31
C GLY A 281 26.40 -13.97 -7.39
N ASP A 282 27.63 -13.88 -7.90
CA ASP A 282 28.84 -14.34 -7.21
C ASP A 282 29.40 -13.32 -6.21
N ARG A 283 28.90 -12.09 -6.25
CA ARG A 283 29.34 -11.04 -5.34
C ARG A 283 28.68 -11.20 -3.97
N ILE A 284 29.47 -11.02 -2.90
CA ILE A 284 29.02 -11.18 -1.52
C ILE A 284 27.82 -10.27 -1.15
N ASP A 285 27.82 -9.04 -1.66
CA ASP A 285 26.74 -8.10 -1.40
C ASP A 285 25.41 -8.53 -2.07
N ILE A 286 25.48 -9.13 -3.27
CA ILE A 286 24.31 -9.69 -3.96
C ILE A 286 23.82 -10.93 -3.22
N TRP A 287 24.74 -11.81 -2.80
CA TRP A 287 24.42 -13.00 -2.03
C TRP A 287 23.72 -12.65 -0.72
N MET A 288 24.24 -11.67 0.03
CA MET A 288 23.60 -11.21 1.28
C MET A 288 22.19 -10.68 1.04
N LYS A 289 22.00 -9.80 0.03
CA LYS A 289 20.67 -9.29 -0.33
C LYS A 289 19.70 -10.42 -0.69
N ARG A 290 20.18 -11.43 -1.44
CA ARG A 290 19.39 -12.60 -1.77
C ARG A 290 18.96 -13.36 -0.51
N GLN A 291 19.88 -13.69 0.39
CA GLN A 291 19.56 -14.42 1.62
C GLN A 291 18.56 -13.67 2.49
N ASN A 292 18.75 -12.37 2.67
CA ASN A 292 17.86 -11.52 3.44
C ASN A 292 16.46 -11.46 2.80
N THR A 293 16.39 -11.26 1.48
CA THR A 293 15.13 -11.22 0.75
C THR A 293 14.38 -12.55 0.83
N LEU A 294 15.05 -13.67 0.58
CA LEU A 294 14.40 -14.99 0.60
C LEU A 294 13.89 -15.39 2.00
N LYS A 295 14.60 -15.03 3.06
CA LYS A 295 14.11 -15.22 4.43
C LYS A 295 12.81 -14.44 4.70
N PHE A 296 12.76 -13.21 4.27
CA PHE A 296 11.54 -12.41 4.39
C PHE A 296 10.40 -12.99 3.55
N LEU A 297 10.66 -13.33 2.30
CA LEU A 297 9.65 -13.86 1.39
C LEU A 297 9.04 -15.17 1.88
N ALA A 298 9.84 -16.04 2.48
CA ALA A 298 9.32 -17.28 3.08
C ALA A 298 8.32 -17.00 4.23
N LEU A 299 8.60 -16.00 5.06
CA LEU A 299 7.69 -15.58 6.12
C LEU A 299 6.43 -14.92 5.54
N ALA A 300 6.59 -14.02 4.55
CA ALA A 300 5.52 -13.30 3.91
C ALA A 300 4.58 -14.23 3.12
N GLU A 301 5.14 -15.23 2.42
CA GLU A 301 4.37 -16.27 1.72
C GLU A 301 3.54 -17.09 2.68
N LYS A 302 4.14 -17.54 3.78
CA LYS A 302 3.44 -18.29 4.83
C LYS A 302 2.25 -17.49 5.38
N ALA A 303 2.44 -16.22 5.72
CA ALA A 303 1.37 -15.35 6.21
C ALA A 303 0.23 -15.19 5.18
N ALA A 304 0.57 -15.04 3.90
CA ALA A 304 -0.42 -14.95 2.83
C ALA A 304 -1.18 -16.27 2.60
N ALA A 305 -0.51 -17.42 2.75
CA ALA A 305 -1.13 -18.72 2.63
C ALA A 305 -2.10 -19.01 3.78
N GLU A 306 -1.68 -18.78 5.02
CA GLU A 306 -2.51 -18.93 6.22
C GLU A 306 -3.77 -18.06 6.16
N PHE A 307 -3.62 -16.79 5.76
CA PHE A 307 -4.75 -15.89 5.57
C PHE A 307 -5.77 -16.42 4.55
N ARG A 308 -5.32 -16.93 3.41
CA ARG A 308 -6.23 -17.47 2.38
C ARG A 308 -6.91 -18.76 2.82
N GLN A 309 -6.23 -19.61 3.60
CA GLN A 309 -6.85 -20.79 4.17
C GLN A 309 -7.97 -20.41 5.15
N SER A 310 -7.77 -19.40 5.98
CA SER A 310 -8.80 -18.91 6.90
C SER A 310 -10.04 -18.36 6.18
N LEU A 311 -9.87 -17.75 5.00
CA LEU A 311 -11.00 -17.31 4.17
C LEU A 311 -11.80 -18.49 3.59
N GLY A 312 -11.12 -19.59 3.23
CA GLY A 312 -11.75 -20.79 2.66
C GLY A 312 -12.47 -21.68 3.69
N SER A 313 -12.02 -21.66 4.94
CA SER A 313 -12.60 -22.46 6.03
C SER A 313 -13.82 -21.80 6.71
N GLY A 314 -14.11 -20.53 6.41
CA GLY A 314 -15.12 -19.75 7.13
C GLY A 314 -14.74 -19.43 8.59
N GLU A 315 -13.55 -19.86 9.03
CA GLU A 315 -13.03 -19.54 10.35
C GLU A 315 -12.47 -18.11 10.36
N ARG A 316 -12.83 -17.34 11.38
CA ARG A 316 -12.26 -16.00 11.57
C ARG A 316 -10.75 -16.13 11.82
N PRO A 317 -9.90 -15.33 11.15
CA PRO A 317 -8.49 -15.32 11.48
C PRO A 317 -8.29 -14.92 12.95
N GLN A 318 -7.72 -15.82 13.72
CA GLN A 318 -7.36 -15.60 15.14
C GLN A 318 -6.09 -14.72 15.20
N ASN A 319 -6.13 -13.51 14.71
CA ASN A 319 -5.00 -12.60 14.76
C ASN A 319 -5.30 -11.40 15.66
N GLY A 320 -5.22 -11.68 16.96
CA GLY A 320 -4.81 -10.67 17.93
C GLY A 320 -3.31 -10.85 18.21
N PRO A 321 -2.50 -9.80 18.33
CA PRO A 321 -1.11 -9.93 18.74
C PRO A 321 -1.05 -10.49 20.17
N LYS A 322 -0.28 -11.61 20.36
CA LYS A 322 0.18 -12.00 21.68
C LYS A 322 1.34 -11.13 22.07
#